data_2c410e62ebdb86a70c423483a577b4a6
#
_entry.id   2c410e62ebdb86a70c423483a577b4a6
#
_cell.length_a   1.000
_cell.length_b   1.000
_cell.length_c   1.000
_cell.angle_alpha   90.00
_cell.angle_beta   90.00
_cell.angle_gamma   90.00
#
_symmetry.space_group_name_H-M   'P 1'
#
loop_
_entity.id
_entity.type
_entity.pdbx_description
1 polymer ?
#
loop_
_entity_poly.entity_id
_entity_poly.type
_entity_poly.pdbx_seq_one_letter_code
_entity_poly.pdbx_strand_id
1 'polypeptide(L)'
;MRTLYIVGGAMGVGKTTTCRLLCERLENSALLDGDWLWDLHPFRVTDVTKRLVCDNIVAVLNNFLACSELENIVFCWVLHRQDILDGLLSRLHTAGWNVRRISLTCTEPALRARL
;
A
#
# COMPACT_ATOMS: atom_id res chain seq x y z
N MET A 1 17.50 8.83 -0.96
CA MET A 1 16.51 8.85 -2.06
C MET A 1 15.13 8.50 -1.53
N ARG A 2 14.12 9.24 -1.92
CA ARG A 2 12.77 9.02 -1.45
C ARG A 2 12.16 7.82 -2.17
N THR A 3 11.52 6.92 -1.41
CA THR A 3 11.03 5.64 -1.95
C THR A 3 9.58 5.39 -1.55
N LEU A 4 8.78 4.99 -2.54
CA LEU A 4 7.42 4.46 -2.34
C LEU A 4 7.47 2.94 -2.51
N TYR A 5 7.14 2.22 -1.45
CA TYR A 5 7.07 0.77 -1.45
C TYR A 5 5.61 0.35 -1.62
N ILE A 6 5.33 -0.46 -2.63
CA ILE A 6 4.00 -1.02 -2.87
C ILE A 6 4.07 -2.51 -2.57
N VAL A 7 3.41 -2.91 -1.48
CA VAL A 7 3.45 -4.27 -0.97
C VAL A 7 2.11 -4.93 -1.24
N GLY A 8 2.11 -5.94 -2.11
CA GLY A 8 0.95 -6.74 -2.43
C GLY A 8 1.10 -8.16 -1.90
N GLY A 9 0.02 -8.90 -1.92
CA GLY A 9 -0.02 -10.30 -1.50
C GLY A 9 -1.42 -10.73 -1.13
N ALA A 10 -1.62 -12.05 -1.03
CA ALA A 10 -2.90 -12.61 -0.64
C ALA A 10 -3.21 -12.32 0.82
N MET A 11 -4.48 -12.43 1.19
CA MET A 11 -4.88 -12.35 2.59
C MET A 11 -4.20 -13.45 3.41
N GLY A 12 -3.86 -13.13 4.65
CA GLY A 12 -3.26 -14.11 5.55
C GLY A 12 -1.75 -14.29 5.45
N VAL A 13 -1.07 -13.54 4.57
CA VAL A 13 0.41 -13.62 4.46
C VAL A 13 1.12 -12.65 5.42
N GLY A 14 0.39 -11.94 6.28
CA GLY A 14 0.98 -11.05 7.26
C GLY A 14 1.44 -9.71 6.69
N LYS A 15 0.78 -9.20 5.65
CA LYS A 15 1.17 -7.93 5.00
C LYS A 15 1.24 -6.76 5.96
N THR A 16 0.21 -6.56 6.75
CA THR A 16 0.15 -5.41 7.66
C THR A 16 1.25 -5.47 8.69
N THR A 17 1.48 -6.63 9.30
CA THR A 17 2.55 -6.82 10.28
C THR A 17 3.91 -6.56 9.65
N THR A 18 4.17 -7.15 8.47
CA THR A 18 5.44 -6.96 7.76
C THR A 18 5.65 -5.49 7.41
N CYS A 19 4.61 -4.80 6.93
CA CYS A 19 4.71 -3.39 6.57
C CYS A 19 4.94 -2.48 7.77
N ARG A 20 4.33 -2.80 8.92
CA ARG A 20 4.60 -2.05 10.15
C ARG A 20 6.05 -2.21 10.60
N LEU A 21 6.59 -3.42 10.55
CA LEU A 21 7.99 -3.66 10.88
C LEU A 21 8.93 -2.93 9.92
N LEU A 22 8.58 -2.90 8.64
CA LEU A 22 9.35 -2.15 7.65
C LEU A 22 9.36 -0.66 7.98
N CYS A 23 8.20 -0.08 8.28
CA CYS A 23 8.11 1.33 8.64
C CYS A 23 8.90 1.68 9.89
N GLU A 24 8.93 0.78 10.88
CA GLU A 24 9.72 1.00 12.11
C GLU A 24 11.22 1.09 11.84
N ARG A 25 11.68 0.50 10.73
CA ARG A 25 13.10 0.50 10.35
C ARG A 25 13.45 1.57 9.34
N LEU A 26 12.45 2.22 8.73
CA LEU A 26 12.66 3.28 7.76
C LEU A 26 12.50 4.63 8.43
N GLU A 27 13.40 5.55 8.12
CA GLU A 27 13.32 6.91 8.65
C GLU A 27 12.23 7.70 7.92
N ASN A 28 11.55 8.57 8.68
CA ASN A 28 10.56 9.50 8.12
C ASN A 28 9.58 8.78 7.20
N SER A 29 8.91 7.77 7.74
CA SER A 29 8.04 6.89 6.97
C SER A 29 6.58 7.06 7.32
N ALA A 30 5.72 6.75 6.36
CA ALA A 30 4.28 6.67 6.54
C ALA A 30 3.78 5.33 5.99
N LEU A 31 2.77 4.78 6.65
CA LEU A 31 2.14 3.52 6.24
C LEU A 31 0.68 3.77 5.89
N LEU A 32 0.26 3.25 4.74
CA LEU A 32 -1.15 3.16 4.39
C LEU A 32 -1.48 1.72 4.05
N ASP A 33 -2.48 1.17 4.75
CA ASP A 33 -3.12 -0.08 4.36
C ASP A 33 -4.41 0.28 3.62
N GLY A 34 -4.55 -0.20 2.39
CA GLY A 34 -5.72 0.11 1.57
C GLY A 34 -7.03 -0.34 2.21
N ASP A 35 -7.00 -1.39 3.03
CA ASP A 35 -8.21 -1.88 3.72
C ASP A 35 -8.73 -0.89 4.77
N TRP A 36 -7.90 -0.01 5.29
CA TRP A 36 -8.36 1.02 6.24
C TRP A 36 -9.39 1.96 5.62
N LEU A 37 -9.38 2.11 4.30
CA LEU A 37 -10.29 2.99 3.58
C LEU A 37 -11.59 2.28 3.18
N TRP A 38 -11.73 1.00 3.51
CA TRP A 38 -12.95 0.23 3.36
C TRP A 38 -13.84 0.25 4.59
N ASP A 39 -13.57 1.09 5.57
CA ASP A 39 -14.37 1.18 6.80
C ASP A 39 -15.70 1.88 6.52
N LEU A 40 -16.60 1.14 5.87
CA LEU A 40 -17.92 1.61 5.45
C LEU A 40 -19.01 0.91 6.25
N HIS A 41 -20.03 1.64 6.64
CA HIS A 41 -21.15 1.14 7.46
C HIS A 41 -22.50 1.53 6.84
N PRO A 42 -23.25 0.57 6.25
CA PRO A 42 -22.92 -0.84 6.10
C PRO A 42 -21.79 -1.06 5.11
N PHE A 43 -21.06 -2.15 5.30
CA PHE A 43 -20.00 -2.53 4.37
C PHE A 43 -20.60 -2.97 3.04
N ARG A 44 -20.18 -2.33 1.95
CA ARG A 44 -20.67 -2.64 0.61
C ARG A 44 -19.53 -2.61 -0.39
N VAL A 45 -19.50 -3.61 -1.26
CA VAL A 45 -18.54 -3.66 -2.38
C VAL A 45 -19.33 -3.56 -3.67
N THR A 46 -19.34 -2.37 -4.25
CA THR A 46 -19.99 -2.05 -5.52
C THR A 46 -18.98 -1.32 -6.41
N ASP A 47 -19.34 -1.09 -7.67
CA ASP A 47 -18.47 -0.27 -8.54
C ASP A 47 -18.28 1.13 -7.99
N VAL A 48 -19.32 1.69 -7.36
CA VAL A 48 -19.27 3.03 -6.76
C VAL A 48 -18.32 3.03 -5.55
N THR A 49 -18.44 2.06 -4.65
CA THR A 49 -17.58 2.00 -3.45
C THR A 49 -16.14 1.63 -3.78
N LYS A 50 -15.93 0.80 -4.79
CA LYS A 50 -14.57 0.51 -5.28
C LYS A 50 -13.89 1.79 -5.80
N ARG A 51 -14.61 2.60 -6.55
CA ARG A 51 -14.09 3.88 -7.03
C ARG A 51 -13.79 4.82 -5.87
N LEU A 52 -14.71 4.91 -4.90
CA LEU A 52 -14.52 5.73 -3.72
C LEU A 52 -13.22 5.37 -2.99
N VAL A 53 -13.00 4.08 -2.74
CA VAL A 53 -11.81 3.60 -2.04
C VAL A 53 -10.55 3.89 -2.84
N CYS A 54 -10.56 3.65 -4.15
CA CYS A 54 -9.42 3.95 -5.01
C CYS A 54 -9.11 5.46 -5.03
N ASP A 55 -10.14 6.30 -5.10
CA ASP A 55 -9.95 7.75 -5.07
C ASP A 55 -9.36 8.20 -3.75
N ASN A 56 -9.80 7.61 -2.64
CA ASN A 56 -9.26 7.92 -1.32
C ASN A 56 -7.81 7.46 -1.18
N ILE A 57 -7.47 6.27 -1.69
CA ILE A 57 -6.09 5.78 -1.68
C ILE A 57 -5.19 6.75 -2.44
N VAL A 58 -5.60 7.15 -3.64
CA VAL A 58 -4.81 8.08 -4.46
C VAL A 58 -4.63 9.42 -3.75
N ALA A 59 -5.69 9.95 -3.14
CA ALA A 59 -5.63 11.23 -2.42
C ALA A 59 -4.65 11.15 -1.25
N VAL A 60 -4.73 10.10 -0.43
CA VAL A 60 -3.84 9.94 0.72
C VAL A 60 -2.39 9.76 0.27
N LEU A 61 -2.15 8.90 -0.72
CA LEU A 61 -0.79 8.66 -1.20
C LEU A 61 -0.19 9.91 -1.84
N ASN A 62 -0.96 10.67 -2.62
CA ASN A 62 -0.46 11.90 -3.20
C ASN A 62 -0.14 12.95 -2.14
N ASN A 63 -0.92 13.00 -1.06
CA ASN A 63 -0.61 13.88 0.07
C ASN A 63 0.71 13.49 0.73
N PHE A 64 0.95 12.18 0.92
CA PHE A 64 2.24 11.72 1.44
C PHE A 64 3.38 12.06 0.49
N LEU A 65 3.20 11.82 -0.81
CA LEU A 65 4.23 12.08 -1.82
C LEU A 65 4.61 13.56 -1.90
N ALA A 66 3.67 14.44 -1.60
CA ALA A 66 3.89 15.88 -1.60
C ALA A 66 4.52 16.39 -0.29
N CYS A 67 4.59 15.56 0.75
CA CYS A 67 5.11 15.97 2.04
C CYS A 67 6.65 15.96 2.04
N SER A 68 7.24 17.13 2.29
CA SER A 68 8.71 17.27 2.27
C SER A 68 9.41 16.55 3.42
N GLU A 69 8.69 16.20 4.49
CA GLU A 69 9.26 15.54 5.65
C GLU A 69 9.30 14.01 5.52
N LEU A 70 8.64 13.45 4.51
CA LEU A 70 8.64 12.00 4.31
C LEU A 70 9.70 11.57 3.31
N GLU A 71 10.41 10.52 3.65
CA GLU A 71 11.42 9.90 2.80
C GLU A 71 11.01 8.51 2.35
N ASN A 72 10.10 7.86 3.09
CA ASN A 72 9.64 6.50 2.80
C ASN A 72 8.14 6.41 2.99
N ILE A 73 7.46 5.84 2.00
CA ILE A 73 6.03 5.56 2.07
C ILE A 73 5.85 4.08 1.81
N VAL A 74 5.08 3.41 2.67
CA VAL A 74 4.74 2.00 2.51
C VAL A 74 3.24 1.90 2.31
N PHE A 75 2.84 1.39 1.16
CA PHE A 75 1.44 1.12 0.83
C PHE A 75 1.25 -0.37 0.70
N CYS A 76 0.35 -0.96 1.50
CA CYS A 76 0.02 -2.37 1.39
C CYS A 76 -1.46 -2.57 1.09
N TRP A 77 -1.76 -3.53 0.22
CA TRP A 77 -3.11 -3.87 -0.16
C TRP A 77 -3.17 -5.26 -0.79
N VAL A 78 -4.37 -5.83 -0.86
CA VAL A 78 -4.61 -7.07 -1.59
C VAL A 78 -4.73 -6.69 -3.07
N LEU A 79 -3.65 -6.88 -3.80
CA LEU A 79 -3.57 -6.54 -5.23
C LEU A 79 -3.62 -7.84 -6.03
N HIS A 80 -4.83 -8.24 -6.45
CA HIS A 80 -5.03 -9.45 -7.23
C HIS A 80 -4.82 -9.22 -8.72
N ARG A 81 -4.93 -7.99 -9.17
CA ARG A 81 -4.94 -7.67 -10.59
C ARG A 81 -3.92 -6.59 -10.89
N GLN A 82 -3.08 -6.86 -11.88
CA GLN A 82 -2.05 -5.91 -12.29
C GLN A 82 -2.67 -4.61 -12.85
N ASP A 83 -3.81 -4.72 -13.54
CA ASP A 83 -4.47 -3.55 -14.10
C ASP A 83 -4.97 -2.57 -13.03
N ILE A 84 -5.41 -3.07 -11.86
CA ILE A 84 -5.81 -2.21 -10.74
C ILE A 84 -4.60 -1.45 -10.22
N LEU A 85 -3.48 -2.15 -10.03
CA LEU A 85 -2.24 -1.52 -9.59
C LEU A 85 -1.75 -0.47 -10.59
N ASP A 86 -1.74 -0.83 -11.87
CA ASP A 86 -1.28 0.09 -12.92
C ASP A 86 -2.18 1.33 -12.98
N GLY A 87 -3.50 1.15 -12.82
CA GLY A 87 -4.45 2.25 -12.76
C GLY A 87 -4.19 3.19 -11.58
N LEU A 88 -3.90 2.63 -10.40
CA LEU A 88 -3.55 3.43 -9.22
C LEU A 88 -2.24 4.18 -9.45
N LEU A 89 -1.21 3.49 -9.90
CA LEU A 89 0.12 4.09 -10.12
C LEU A 89 0.08 5.23 -11.12
N SER A 90 -0.75 5.12 -12.17
CA SER A 90 -0.87 6.18 -13.18
C SER A 90 -1.43 7.49 -12.61
N ARG A 91 -2.11 7.42 -11.47
CA ARG A 91 -2.71 8.58 -10.81
C ARG A 91 -1.82 9.17 -9.71
N LEU A 92 -0.72 8.52 -9.35
CA LEU A 92 0.17 8.98 -8.30
C LEU A 92 1.23 9.92 -8.84
N HIS A 93 1.51 10.97 -8.08
CA HIS A 93 2.52 11.97 -8.42
C HIS A 93 3.89 11.52 -7.91
N THR A 94 4.51 10.58 -8.62
CA THR A 94 5.74 9.91 -8.18
C THR A 94 7.03 10.58 -8.69
N ALA A 95 6.94 11.73 -9.32
CA ALA A 95 8.14 12.43 -9.78
C ALA A 95 9.08 12.70 -8.60
N GLY A 96 10.34 12.32 -8.73
CA GLY A 96 11.33 12.44 -7.65
C GLY A 96 11.31 11.30 -6.64
N TRP A 97 10.46 10.30 -6.83
CA TRP A 97 10.37 9.14 -5.96
C TRP A 97 10.80 7.87 -6.69
N ASN A 98 11.50 7.01 -5.97
CA ASN A 98 11.77 5.66 -6.43
C ASN A 98 10.58 4.77 -6.07
N VAL A 99 10.02 4.05 -7.03
CA VAL A 99 8.86 3.17 -6.78
C VAL A 99 9.32 1.72 -6.80
N ARG A 100 9.08 1.00 -5.71
CA ARG A 100 9.45 -0.41 -5.57
C ARG A 100 8.20 -1.23 -5.30
N ARG A 101 8.03 -2.31 -6.08
CA ARG A 101 6.91 -3.26 -5.91
C ARG A 101 7.43 -4.51 -5.22
N ILE A 102 6.72 -4.93 -4.17
CA ILE A 102 7.07 -6.11 -3.39
C ILE A 102 5.84 -6.99 -3.31
N SER A 103 5.98 -8.27 -3.69
CA SER A 103 4.92 -9.26 -3.53
C SER A 103 5.28 -10.20 -2.39
N LEU A 104 4.36 -10.32 -1.45
CA LEU A 104 4.48 -11.29 -0.37
C LEU A 104 3.76 -12.57 -0.77
N THR A 105 4.51 -13.58 -1.15
CA THR A 105 4.00 -14.91 -1.48
C THR A 105 4.77 -15.90 -0.64
N CYS A 106 4.10 -16.54 0.32
CA CYS A 106 4.80 -17.43 1.23
C CYS A 106 3.98 -18.64 1.56
N THR A 107 4.66 -19.79 1.61
CA THR A 107 4.18 -20.91 2.41
C THR A 107 4.33 -20.52 3.88
N GLU A 108 3.62 -21.21 4.76
CA GLU A 108 3.71 -20.91 6.18
C GLU A 108 5.13 -20.94 6.75
N PRO A 109 5.98 -21.94 6.42
CA PRO A 109 7.37 -21.93 6.89
C PRO A 109 8.14 -20.70 6.42
N ALA A 110 7.96 -20.28 5.19
CA ALA A 110 8.63 -19.09 4.67
C ALA A 110 8.11 -17.81 5.33
N LEU A 111 6.81 -17.76 5.64
CA LEU A 111 6.23 -16.65 6.36
C LEU A 111 6.84 -16.51 7.76
N ARG A 112 6.99 -17.62 8.48
CA ARG A 112 7.64 -17.62 9.80
C ARG A 112 9.08 -17.12 9.73
N ALA A 113 9.81 -17.52 8.70
CA ALA A 113 11.19 -17.10 8.53
C ALA A 113 11.32 -15.59 8.29
N ARG A 114 10.29 -14.96 7.78
CA ARG A 114 10.28 -13.51 7.50
C ARG A 114 9.80 -12.66 8.68
N LEU A 115 9.08 -13.28 9.56
CA LEU A 115 8.56 -12.60 10.75
C LEU A 115 9.53 -12.71 11.90
#